data_9c72a9d9f458e6fdd91fffab8186e7d0
#
_entry.id   9c72a9d9f458e6fdd91fffab8186e7d0
#
_cell.length_a   1.000
_cell.length_b   1.000
_cell.length_c   1.000
_cell.angle_alpha   90.00
_cell.angle_beta   90.00
_cell.angle_gamma   90.00
#
_symmetry.space_group_name_H-M   'P 1'
#
loop_
_entity.id
_entity.type
_entity.pdbx_description
1 polymer ?
#
loop_
_entity_poly.entity_id
_entity_poly.type
_entity_poly.pdbx_seq_one_letter_code
_entity_poly.pdbx_strand_id
1 'polypeptide(L)'
;MLLVAIATSLACIVFTSASAAYAQIKGRRVLWDIVKRLLPSVLLGSVLAGYLAPMVPSVWLRTGFAIFITAVAAVMYFDWKPSPHRQFPDGVKAAPIGLGAGLISGLVGIAGGNVIVPTLVFFNVTAHQATATASTLGVPIAASGALSYMLLAPATNQPALLGYVDLQAFIFIVIGSVLAAPVGVKFAQLLPAATLKKVFSVMLMLVAVRMVL
;
A
#
# COMPACT_ATOMS: atom_id res chain seq x y z
N MET A 1 -0.30 13.27 -16.83
CA MET A 1 -1.53 12.88 -16.10
C MET A 1 -1.32 11.73 -15.12
N LEU A 2 -0.63 10.62 -15.49
CA LEU A 2 -0.44 9.47 -14.59
C LEU A 2 0.32 9.82 -13.30
N LEU A 3 1.42 10.57 -13.38
CA LEU A 3 2.21 10.97 -12.20
C LEU A 3 1.40 11.83 -11.23
N VAL A 4 0.53 12.71 -11.72
CA VAL A 4 -0.37 13.52 -10.89
C VAL A 4 -1.36 12.61 -10.15
N ALA A 5 -1.94 11.63 -10.81
CA ALA A 5 -2.83 10.67 -10.17
C ALA A 5 -2.12 9.83 -9.09
N ILE A 6 -0.90 9.35 -9.37
CA ILE A 6 -0.07 8.60 -8.41
C ILE A 6 0.25 9.47 -7.18
N ALA A 7 0.76 10.67 -7.39
CA ALA A 7 1.15 11.58 -6.32
C ALA A 7 -0.04 12.00 -5.44
N THR A 8 -1.16 12.37 -6.07
CA THR A 8 -2.40 12.73 -5.37
C THR A 8 -2.95 11.53 -4.59
N SER A 9 -2.93 10.33 -5.17
CA SER A 9 -3.33 9.10 -4.49
C SER A 9 -2.47 8.86 -3.25
N LEU A 10 -1.13 8.93 -3.37
CA LEU A 10 -0.22 8.77 -2.22
C LEU A 10 -0.49 9.81 -1.14
N ALA A 11 -0.69 11.08 -1.51
CA ALA A 11 -1.04 12.14 -0.55
C ALA A 11 -2.36 11.81 0.20
N CYS A 12 -3.40 11.37 -0.50
CA CYS A 12 -4.66 10.93 0.12
C CYS A 12 -4.47 9.72 1.03
N ILE A 13 -3.62 8.78 0.63
CA ILE A 13 -3.34 7.56 1.40
C ILE A 13 -2.69 7.87 2.75
N VAL A 14 -1.90 8.94 2.89
CA VAL A 14 -1.34 9.33 4.18
C VAL A 14 -2.45 9.47 5.22
N PHE A 15 -3.49 10.22 4.89
CA PHE A 15 -4.59 10.50 5.81
C PHE A 15 -5.52 9.30 5.99
N THR A 16 -5.84 8.61 4.92
CA THR A 16 -6.69 7.40 4.97
C THR A 16 -6.01 6.29 5.77
N SER A 17 -4.71 6.05 5.51
CA SER A 17 -3.94 5.05 6.25
C SER A 17 -3.74 5.46 7.70
N ALA A 18 -3.55 6.75 8.01
CA ALA A 18 -3.46 7.24 9.38
C ALA A 18 -4.77 6.97 10.15
N SER A 19 -5.93 7.27 9.54
CA SER A 19 -7.23 6.98 10.11
C SER A 19 -7.46 5.48 10.34
N ALA A 20 -7.12 4.65 9.34
CA ALA A 20 -7.20 3.20 9.46
C ALA A 20 -6.22 2.65 10.51
N ALA A 21 -4.96 3.12 10.51
CA ALA A 21 -3.94 2.72 11.46
C ALA A 21 -4.35 3.05 12.90
N TYR A 22 -4.89 4.24 13.14
CA TYR A 22 -5.41 4.62 14.45
C TYR A 22 -6.46 3.63 14.96
N ALA A 23 -7.44 3.26 14.13
CA ALA A 23 -8.45 2.30 14.46
C ALA A 23 -7.87 0.89 14.75
N GLN A 24 -6.85 0.47 13.99
CA GLN A 24 -6.17 -0.82 14.15
C GLN A 24 -5.26 -0.85 15.39
N ILE A 25 -4.56 0.24 15.69
CA ILE A 25 -3.72 0.37 16.90
C ILE A 25 -4.59 0.26 18.15
N LYS A 26 -5.74 0.93 18.16
CA LYS A 26 -6.72 0.81 19.25
C LYS A 26 -7.20 -0.64 19.44
N GLY A 27 -7.27 -1.41 18.36
CA GLY A 27 -7.59 -2.84 18.37
C GLY A 27 -6.44 -3.76 18.82
N ARG A 28 -5.25 -3.25 19.14
CA ARG A 28 -4.04 -3.98 19.55
C ARG A 28 -3.63 -5.13 18.61
N ARG A 29 -3.83 -4.95 17.29
CA ARG A 29 -3.54 -5.98 16.28
C ARG A 29 -2.28 -5.72 15.47
N VAL A 30 -1.63 -4.59 15.68
CA VAL A 30 -0.41 -4.19 14.97
C VAL A 30 0.80 -4.96 15.50
N LEU A 31 1.56 -5.57 14.61
CA LEU A 31 2.82 -6.24 14.91
C LEU A 31 3.98 -5.23 14.81
N TRP A 32 4.24 -4.54 15.91
CA TRP A 32 5.23 -3.47 15.98
C TRP A 32 6.65 -3.91 15.63
N ASP A 33 7.01 -5.16 15.93
CA ASP A 33 8.33 -5.71 15.57
C ASP A 33 8.51 -5.77 14.06
N ILE A 34 7.47 -6.16 13.32
CA ILE A 34 7.49 -6.17 11.86
C ILE A 34 7.51 -4.74 11.31
N VAL A 35 6.74 -3.82 11.91
CA VAL A 35 6.75 -2.41 11.52
C VAL A 35 8.15 -1.84 11.63
N LYS A 36 8.80 -1.99 12.78
CA LYS A 36 10.16 -1.46 13.01
C LYS A 36 11.20 -2.04 12.05
N ARG A 37 11.10 -3.34 11.71
CA ARG A 37 12.02 -4.01 10.78
C ARG A 37 11.85 -3.55 9.34
N LEU A 38 10.60 -3.34 8.89
CA LEU A 38 10.29 -2.94 7.53
C LEU A 38 10.43 -1.43 7.30
N LEU A 39 10.24 -0.61 8.33
CA LEU A 39 10.16 0.84 8.23
C LEU A 39 11.31 1.47 7.44
N PRO A 40 12.60 1.22 7.72
CA PRO A 40 13.69 1.86 6.98
C PRO A 40 13.68 1.48 5.49
N SER A 41 13.45 0.21 5.19
CA SER A 41 13.50 -0.30 3.81
C SER A 41 12.28 0.13 3.00
N VAL A 42 11.08 0.20 3.59
CA VAL A 42 9.90 0.71 2.86
C VAL A 42 10.01 2.21 2.58
N LEU A 43 10.60 3.00 3.50
CA LEU A 43 10.88 4.42 3.27
C LEU A 43 11.84 4.62 2.10
N LEU A 44 12.96 3.88 2.09
CA LEU A 44 13.92 3.93 0.99
C LEU A 44 13.26 3.52 -0.34
N GLY A 45 12.47 2.44 -0.34
CA GLY A 45 11.79 1.97 -1.53
C GLY A 45 10.80 2.99 -2.09
N SER A 46 10.00 3.63 -1.23
CA SER A 46 9.00 4.61 -1.67
C SER A 46 9.61 5.94 -2.15
N VAL A 47 10.72 6.38 -1.55
CA VAL A 47 11.49 7.53 -2.04
C VAL A 47 12.12 7.23 -3.39
N LEU A 48 12.75 6.06 -3.55
CA LEU A 48 13.31 5.62 -4.83
C LEU A 48 12.23 5.52 -5.93
N ALA A 49 11.02 5.14 -5.58
CA ALA A 49 9.90 5.10 -6.53
C ALA A 49 9.61 6.47 -7.15
N GLY A 50 9.64 7.55 -6.37
CA GLY A 50 9.46 8.92 -6.89
C GLY A 50 10.53 9.31 -7.89
N TYR A 51 11.77 8.86 -7.68
CA TYR A 51 12.88 9.07 -8.61
C TYR A 51 12.73 8.25 -9.90
N LEU A 52 12.32 7.00 -9.78
CA LEU A 52 12.25 6.06 -10.91
C LEU A 52 10.98 6.23 -11.74
N ALA A 53 9.87 6.67 -11.13
CA ALA A 53 8.58 6.75 -11.80
C ALA A 53 8.59 7.58 -13.10
N PRO A 54 9.26 8.75 -13.19
CA PRO A 54 9.33 9.50 -14.43
C PRO A 54 10.11 8.79 -15.54
N MET A 55 10.98 7.84 -15.18
CA MET A 55 11.86 7.12 -16.11
C MET A 55 11.22 5.85 -16.66
N VAL A 56 10.19 5.32 -15.99
CA VAL A 56 9.54 4.06 -16.36
C VAL A 56 8.31 4.32 -17.23
N PRO A 57 8.24 3.73 -18.44
CA PRO A 57 7.06 3.84 -19.28
C PRO A 57 5.81 3.35 -18.56
N SER A 58 4.71 4.10 -18.66
CA SER A 58 3.45 3.81 -17.95
C SER A 58 2.87 2.42 -18.26
N VAL A 59 3.14 1.90 -19.45
CA VAL A 59 2.72 0.55 -19.86
C VAL A 59 3.38 -0.52 -19.00
N TRP A 60 4.69 -0.41 -18.75
CA TRP A 60 5.43 -1.36 -17.92
C TRP A 60 4.97 -1.34 -16.46
N LEU A 61 4.70 -0.13 -15.94
CA LEU A 61 4.15 0.03 -14.59
C LEU A 61 2.78 -0.66 -14.46
N ARG A 62 1.89 -0.40 -15.41
CA ARG A 62 0.53 -0.97 -15.40
C ARG A 62 0.55 -2.49 -15.53
N THR A 63 1.26 -3.01 -16.54
CA THR A 63 1.31 -4.44 -16.83
C THR A 63 2.03 -5.23 -15.74
N GLY A 64 3.20 -4.76 -15.30
CA GLY A 64 3.95 -5.42 -14.23
C GLY A 64 3.17 -5.48 -12.93
N PHE A 65 2.46 -4.39 -12.58
CA PHE A 65 1.62 -4.37 -11.40
C PHE A 65 0.38 -5.26 -11.53
N ALA A 66 -0.27 -5.29 -12.69
CA ALA A 66 -1.41 -6.16 -12.93
C ALA A 66 -1.02 -7.65 -12.79
N ILE A 67 0.11 -8.06 -13.35
CA ILE A 67 0.65 -9.41 -13.20
C ILE A 67 0.93 -9.71 -11.72
N PHE A 68 1.60 -8.80 -11.02
CA PHE A 68 1.91 -8.97 -9.60
C PHE A 68 0.65 -9.13 -8.75
N ILE A 69 -0.34 -8.23 -8.90
CA ILE A 69 -1.60 -8.31 -8.15
C ILE A 69 -2.37 -9.59 -8.47
N THR A 70 -2.40 -10.01 -9.74
CA THR A 70 -3.08 -11.25 -10.15
C THR A 70 -2.44 -12.46 -9.47
N ALA A 71 -1.11 -12.55 -9.47
CA ALA A 71 -0.39 -13.62 -8.79
C ALA A 71 -0.69 -13.64 -7.29
N VAL A 72 -0.67 -12.46 -6.65
CA VAL A 72 -0.99 -12.30 -5.23
C VAL A 72 -2.43 -12.68 -4.93
N ALA A 73 -3.38 -12.23 -5.74
CA ALA A 73 -4.80 -12.57 -5.60
C ALA A 73 -5.02 -14.10 -5.70
N ALA A 74 -4.36 -14.75 -6.66
CA ALA A 74 -4.43 -16.20 -6.82
C ALA A 74 -3.89 -16.94 -5.57
N VAL A 75 -2.69 -16.56 -5.08
CA VAL A 75 -2.10 -17.16 -3.87
C VAL A 75 -3.03 -17.01 -2.65
N MET A 76 -3.67 -15.83 -2.49
CA MET A 76 -4.59 -15.58 -1.38
C MET A 76 -5.93 -16.32 -1.53
N TYR A 77 -6.45 -16.40 -2.76
CA TYR A 77 -7.73 -17.06 -3.04
C TYR A 77 -7.66 -18.56 -2.81
N PHE A 78 -6.61 -19.20 -3.33
CA PHE A 78 -6.40 -20.64 -3.16
C PHE A 78 -5.87 -21.03 -1.78
N ASP A 79 -5.71 -20.05 -0.88
CA ASP A 79 -5.14 -20.24 0.48
C ASP A 79 -3.83 -21.05 0.45
N TRP A 80 -3.02 -20.80 -0.61
CA TRP A 80 -1.74 -21.49 -0.76
C TRP A 80 -0.82 -21.07 0.37
N LYS A 81 -0.82 -21.90 1.42
CA LYS A 81 0.01 -21.70 2.60
C LYS A 81 1.39 -22.32 2.31
N PRO A 82 2.45 -21.54 2.39
CA PRO A 82 3.78 -22.14 2.49
C PRO A 82 3.86 -22.93 3.80
N SER A 83 4.89 -23.80 3.87
CA SER A 83 5.11 -24.66 5.06
C SER A 83 4.88 -23.91 6.36
N PRO A 84 4.26 -24.52 7.38
CA PRO A 84 3.92 -23.89 8.65
C PRO A 84 5.13 -23.33 9.43
N HIS A 85 6.35 -23.67 9.02
CA HIS A 85 7.62 -23.24 9.61
C HIS A 85 8.17 -21.92 9.05
N ARG A 86 7.54 -21.29 8.05
CA ARG A 86 8.00 -20.00 7.53
C ARG A 86 7.59 -18.87 8.47
N GLN A 87 8.55 -18.42 9.25
CA GLN A 87 8.44 -17.19 10.03
C GLN A 87 8.91 -16.00 9.20
N PHE A 88 8.39 -14.80 9.54
CA PHE A 88 8.84 -13.56 8.91
C PHE A 88 10.34 -13.36 9.18
N PRO A 89 11.14 -13.05 8.14
CA PRO A 89 12.59 -12.96 8.29
C PRO A 89 13.00 -11.89 9.30
N ASP A 90 14.07 -12.21 10.06
CA ASP A 90 14.62 -11.31 11.07
C ASP A 90 15.68 -10.36 10.50
N GLY A 91 15.78 -9.18 11.10
CA GLY A 91 16.84 -8.21 10.83
C GLY A 91 16.92 -7.79 9.36
N VAL A 92 18.14 -7.76 8.83
CA VAL A 92 18.46 -7.29 7.47
C VAL A 92 17.79 -8.13 6.36
N LYS A 93 17.46 -9.39 6.63
CA LYS A 93 16.80 -10.26 5.67
C LYS A 93 15.35 -9.80 5.32
N ALA A 94 14.73 -8.96 6.15
CA ALA A 94 13.45 -8.33 5.86
C ALA A 94 13.58 -7.11 4.92
N ALA A 95 14.77 -6.53 4.78
CA ALA A 95 14.98 -5.31 4.00
C ALA A 95 14.60 -5.42 2.52
N PRO A 96 14.91 -6.50 1.78
CA PRO A 96 14.46 -6.65 0.39
C PRO A 96 12.94 -6.66 0.24
N ILE A 97 12.23 -7.25 1.21
CA ILE A 97 10.76 -7.28 1.24
C ILE A 97 10.21 -5.87 1.41
N GLY A 98 10.74 -5.12 2.37
CA GLY A 98 10.32 -3.74 2.60
C GLY A 98 10.65 -2.82 1.44
N LEU A 99 11.86 -2.93 0.88
CA LEU A 99 12.28 -2.15 -0.28
C LEU A 99 11.37 -2.40 -1.48
N GLY A 100 11.11 -3.67 -1.80
CA GLY A 100 10.18 -4.05 -2.87
C GLY A 100 8.77 -3.55 -2.63
N ALA A 101 8.25 -3.68 -1.40
CA ALA A 101 6.93 -3.19 -1.03
C ALA A 101 6.83 -1.67 -1.15
N GLY A 102 7.84 -0.93 -0.69
CA GLY A 102 7.91 0.52 -0.82
C GLY A 102 8.01 0.99 -2.27
N LEU A 103 8.88 0.34 -3.06
CA LEU A 103 9.04 0.61 -4.50
C LEU A 103 7.74 0.40 -5.26
N ILE A 104 7.13 -0.78 -5.15
CA ILE A 104 5.89 -1.10 -5.87
C ILE A 104 4.78 -0.15 -5.45
N SER A 105 4.62 0.09 -4.15
CA SER A 105 3.60 0.99 -3.63
C SER A 105 3.78 2.44 -4.11
N GLY A 106 5.01 2.93 -4.10
CA GLY A 106 5.34 4.27 -4.56
C GLY A 106 5.19 4.46 -6.07
N LEU A 107 5.61 3.47 -6.88
CA LEU A 107 5.50 3.52 -8.35
C LEU A 107 4.06 3.50 -8.85
N VAL A 108 3.18 2.81 -8.14
CA VAL A 108 1.79 2.60 -8.58
C VAL A 108 0.81 3.55 -7.88
N GLY A 109 1.25 4.22 -6.81
CA GLY A 109 0.40 5.12 -6.04
C GLY A 109 -0.64 4.39 -5.19
N ILE A 110 -0.28 3.22 -4.66
CA ILE A 110 -1.17 2.37 -3.87
C ILE A 110 -0.66 2.27 -2.44
N ALA A 111 -1.58 2.19 -1.48
CA ALA A 111 -1.20 1.90 -0.10
C ALA A 111 -0.38 0.61 -0.03
N GLY A 112 0.69 0.60 0.75
CA GLY A 112 1.52 -0.58 0.97
C GLY A 112 0.73 -1.85 1.35
N GLY A 113 -0.54 -1.70 1.73
CA GLY A 113 -1.43 -2.78 2.08
C GLY A 113 -1.56 -3.87 1.01
N ASN A 114 -1.63 -3.50 -0.25
CA ASN A 114 -1.80 -4.45 -1.36
C ASN A 114 -0.57 -5.34 -1.58
N VAL A 115 0.59 -4.93 -1.09
CA VAL A 115 1.83 -5.71 -1.17
C VAL A 115 2.13 -6.36 0.18
N ILE A 116 2.02 -5.59 1.27
CA ILE A 116 2.41 -6.04 2.62
C ILE A 116 1.44 -7.08 3.17
N VAL A 117 0.11 -6.92 2.98
CA VAL A 117 -0.88 -7.89 3.50
C VAL A 117 -0.63 -9.28 2.96
N PRO A 118 -0.58 -9.50 1.63
CA PRO A 118 -0.31 -10.84 1.10
C PRO A 118 1.06 -11.37 1.50
N THR A 119 2.07 -10.50 1.54
CA THR A 119 3.41 -10.90 1.99
C THR A 119 3.39 -11.41 3.43
N LEU A 120 2.74 -10.70 4.35
CA LEU A 120 2.65 -11.13 5.75
C LEU A 120 1.80 -12.41 5.90
N VAL A 121 0.71 -12.52 5.14
CA VAL A 121 -0.10 -13.74 5.11
C VAL A 121 0.71 -14.94 4.59
N PHE A 122 1.59 -14.72 3.61
CA PHE A 122 2.52 -15.74 3.12
C PHE A 122 3.50 -16.22 4.20
N PHE A 123 3.86 -15.37 5.17
CA PHE A 123 4.65 -15.71 6.34
C PHE A 123 3.81 -16.12 7.56
N ASN A 124 2.62 -16.68 7.34
CA ASN A 124 1.72 -17.20 8.37
C ASN A 124 1.20 -16.16 9.39
N VAL A 125 1.27 -14.88 9.08
CA VAL A 125 0.61 -13.83 9.88
C VAL A 125 -0.89 -13.85 9.59
N THR A 126 -1.71 -13.75 10.62
CA THR A 126 -3.17 -13.72 10.43
C THR A 126 -3.61 -12.51 9.60
N ALA A 127 -4.66 -12.66 8.79
CA ALA A 127 -5.12 -11.59 7.89
C ALA A 127 -5.44 -10.29 8.64
N HIS A 128 -5.98 -10.38 9.86
CA HIS A 128 -6.28 -9.21 10.69
C HIS A 128 -5.01 -8.49 11.14
N GLN A 129 -3.99 -9.21 11.61
CA GLN A 129 -2.71 -8.63 12.01
C GLN A 129 -1.94 -8.09 10.80
N ALA A 130 -1.98 -8.81 9.67
CA ALA A 130 -1.38 -8.37 8.42
C ALA A 130 -1.99 -7.05 7.94
N THR A 131 -3.32 -6.94 7.95
CA THR A 131 -4.03 -5.71 7.57
C THR A 131 -3.73 -4.55 8.52
N ALA A 132 -3.69 -4.81 9.83
CA ALA A 132 -3.36 -3.81 10.84
C ALA A 132 -1.92 -3.29 10.68
N THR A 133 -0.97 -4.19 10.51
CA THR A 133 0.45 -3.86 10.32
C THR A 133 0.68 -3.12 9.00
N ALA A 134 0.02 -3.56 7.92
CA ALA A 134 0.10 -2.92 6.61
C ALA A 134 -0.50 -1.50 6.61
N SER A 135 -1.63 -1.28 7.28
CA SER A 135 -2.22 0.06 7.42
C SER A 135 -1.27 1.02 8.16
N THR A 136 -0.58 0.52 9.18
CA THR A 136 0.40 1.31 9.94
C THR A 136 1.62 1.66 9.09
N LEU A 137 2.14 0.71 8.30
CA LEU A 137 3.24 0.95 7.35
C LEU A 137 2.81 1.80 6.14
N GLY A 138 1.53 1.80 5.80
CA GLY A 138 0.96 2.61 4.72
C GLY A 138 1.18 4.10 4.93
N VAL A 139 1.16 4.58 6.18
CA VAL A 139 1.40 6.00 6.50
C VAL A 139 2.80 6.45 6.08
N PRO A 140 3.90 5.86 6.57
CA PRO A 140 5.24 6.28 6.19
C PRO A 140 5.56 6.03 4.71
N ILE A 141 5.04 4.95 4.11
CA ILE A 141 5.20 4.67 2.67
C ILE A 141 4.57 5.79 1.85
N ALA A 142 3.31 6.12 2.15
CA ALA A 142 2.58 7.13 1.41
C ALA A 142 3.16 8.53 1.64
N ALA A 143 3.58 8.85 2.87
CA ALA A 143 4.17 10.15 3.19
C ALA A 143 5.50 10.36 2.47
N SER A 144 6.41 9.39 2.53
CA SER A 144 7.71 9.48 1.84
C SER A 144 7.56 9.45 0.32
N GLY A 145 6.63 8.65 -0.20
CA GLY A 145 6.29 8.66 -1.62
C GLY A 145 5.71 10.00 -2.07
N ALA A 146 4.66 10.49 -1.43
CA ALA A 146 4.06 11.78 -1.77
C ALA A 146 5.07 12.94 -1.70
N LEU A 147 5.91 12.95 -0.66
CA LEU A 147 6.96 13.96 -0.50
C LEU A 147 7.98 13.91 -1.65
N SER A 148 8.41 12.72 -2.06
CA SER A 148 9.33 12.58 -3.19
C SER A 148 8.72 13.10 -4.50
N TYR A 149 7.45 12.82 -4.78
CA TYR A 149 6.75 13.37 -5.95
C TYR A 149 6.50 14.88 -5.87
N MET A 150 6.33 15.45 -4.68
CA MET A 150 6.23 16.89 -4.50
C MET A 150 7.56 17.60 -4.77
N LEU A 151 8.67 17.04 -4.27
CA LEU A 151 10.00 17.65 -4.37
C LEU A 151 10.64 17.48 -5.75
N LEU A 152 10.35 16.38 -6.45
CA LEU A 152 10.94 16.05 -7.74
C LEU A 152 10.13 16.57 -8.94
N ALA A 153 8.99 17.18 -8.69
CA ALA A 153 8.18 17.77 -9.75
C ALA A 153 8.87 19.02 -10.34
N PRO A 154 8.87 19.18 -11.66
CA PRO A 154 9.27 20.43 -12.26
C PRO A 154 8.33 21.55 -11.80
N ALA A 155 8.87 22.77 -11.66
CA ALA A 155 8.06 23.92 -11.30
C ALA A 155 6.94 24.13 -12.33
N THR A 156 5.70 23.95 -11.90
CA THR A 156 4.52 24.13 -12.76
C THR A 156 3.77 25.38 -12.31
N ASN A 157 3.42 26.26 -13.27
CA ASN A 157 2.64 27.46 -13.03
C ASN A 157 1.12 27.18 -12.86
N GLN A 158 0.73 25.95 -12.56
CA GLN A 158 -0.67 25.59 -12.36
C GLN A 158 -1.04 25.78 -10.88
N PRO A 159 -1.93 26.73 -10.53
CA PRO A 159 -2.19 27.10 -9.14
C PRO A 159 -2.87 26.00 -8.29
N ALA A 160 -3.42 24.97 -8.95
CA ALA A 160 -4.06 23.84 -8.28
C ALA A 160 -3.10 22.66 -8.01
N LEU A 161 -1.84 22.72 -8.49
CA LEU A 161 -0.86 21.64 -8.32
C LEU A 161 0.23 22.04 -7.33
N LEU A 162 0.43 21.21 -6.31
CA LEU A 162 1.59 21.27 -5.44
C LEU A 162 2.58 20.16 -5.85
N GLY A 163 3.57 20.51 -6.66
CA GLY A 163 4.36 19.51 -7.37
C GLY A 163 3.48 18.67 -8.32
N TYR A 164 3.45 17.36 -8.13
CA TYR A 164 2.53 16.48 -8.85
C TYR A 164 1.20 16.23 -8.11
N VAL A 165 0.93 16.89 -6.97
CA VAL A 165 -0.30 16.66 -6.19
C VAL A 165 -1.39 17.67 -6.59
N ASP A 166 -2.54 17.16 -7.03
CA ASP A 166 -3.74 17.94 -7.30
C ASP A 166 -4.47 18.23 -5.97
N LEU A 167 -4.43 19.49 -5.53
CA LEU A 167 -4.99 19.91 -4.25
C LEU A 167 -6.52 19.81 -4.21
N GLN A 168 -7.19 20.04 -5.33
CA GLN A 168 -8.65 19.99 -5.38
C GLN A 168 -9.13 18.54 -5.22
N ALA A 169 -8.60 17.62 -6.02
CA ALA A 169 -8.90 16.19 -5.90
C ALA A 169 -8.52 15.65 -4.51
N PHE A 170 -7.36 16.06 -3.98
CA PHE A 170 -6.87 15.68 -2.67
C PHE A 170 -7.89 16.00 -1.55
N ILE A 171 -8.39 17.23 -1.49
CA ILE A 171 -9.30 17.66 -0.41
C ILE A 171 -10.58 16.80 -0.41
N PHE A 172 -11.23 16.65 -1.58
CA PHE A 172 -12.48 15.88 -1.67
C PHE A 172 -12.30 14.40 -1.33
N ILE A 173 -11.21 13.79 -1.80
CA ILE A 173 -10.93 12.38 -1.54
C ILE A 173 -10.58 12.16 -0.06
N VAL A 174 -9.78 13.03 0.55
CA VAL A 174 -9.37 12.90 1.95
C VAL A 174 -10.56 12.98 2.89
N ILE A 175 -11.45 13.96 2.71
CA ILE A 175 -12.63 14.10 3.56
C ILE A 175 -13.46 12.81 3.55
N GLY A 176 -13.79 12.29 2.37
CA GLY A 176 -14.57 11.06 2.26
C GLY A 176 -13.84 9.83 2.82
N SER A 177 -12.56 9.68 2.48
CA SER A 177 -11.79 8.48 2.84
C SER A 177 -11.45 8.41 4.34
N VAL A 178 -11.14 9.54 4.97
CA VAL A 178 -10.84 9.57 6.42
C VAL A 178 -12.05 9.20 7.26
N LEU A 179 -13.24 9.66 6.85
CA LEU A 179 -14.49 9.31 7.52
C LEU A 179 -14.89 7.84 7.30
N ALA A 180 -14.66 7.32 6.09
CA ALA A 180 -15.01 5.94 5.74
C ALA A 180 -14.01 4.90 6.29
N ALA A 181 -12.73 5.24 6.45
CA ALA A 181 -11.68 4.29 6.86
C ALA A 181 -11.96 3.58 8.20
N PRO A 182 -12.33 4.25 9.30
CA PRO A 182 -12.63 3.57 10.56
C PRO A 182 -13.83 2.64 10.47
N VAL A 183 -14.83 2.99 9.64
CA VAL A 183 -16.01 2.16 9.39
C VAL A 183 -15.58 0.89 8.66
N GLY A 184 -14.78 1.02 7.60
CA GLY A 184 -14.22 -0.12 6.88
C GLY A 184 -13.39 -1.04 7.78
N VAL A 185 -12.58 -0.48 8.69
CA VAL A 185 -11.81 -1.26 9.66
C VAL A 185 -12.72 -2.05 10.59
N LYS A 186 -13.80 -1.45 11.11
CA LYS A 186 -14.77 -2.16 11.95
C LYS A 186 -15.42 -3.34 11.21
N PHE A 187 -15.87 -3.12 9.99
CA PHE A 187 -16.45 -4.20 9.16
C PHE A 187 -15.42 -5.33 8.90
N ALA A 188 -14.19 -4.99 8.54
CA ALA A 188 -13.13 -5.96 8.32
C ALA A 188 -12.83 -6.80 9.59
N GLN A 189 -12.97 -6.21 10.77
CA GLN A 189 -12.74 -6.89 12.04
C GLN A 189 -13.88 -7.86 12.42
N LEU A 190 -15.09 -7.66 11.92
CA LEU A 190 -16.23 -8.54 12.14
C LEU A 190 -16.18 -9.80 11.26
N LEU A 191 -15.44 -9.74 10.14
CA LEU A 191 -15.34 -10.88 9.23
C LEU A 191 -14.37 -11.95 9.75
N PRO A 192 -14.68 -13.25 9.58
CA PRO A 192 -13.70 -14.32 9.80
C PRO A 192 -12.47 -14.12 8.92
N ALA A 193 -11.29 -14.52 9.43
CA ALA A 193 -10.01 -14.32 8.69
C ALA A 193 -10.00 -14.94 7.28
N ALA A 194 -10.65 -16.10 7.12
CA ALA A 194 -10.79 -16.76 5.81
C ALA A 194 -11.65 -15.94 4.84
N THR A 195 -12.77 -15.39 5.32
CA THR A 195 -13.64 -14.53 4.52
C THR A 195 -12.93 -13.22 4.15
N LEU A 196 -12.21 -12.61 5.09
CA LEU A 196 -11.42 -11.41 4.85
C LEU A 196 -10.37 -11.63 3.75
N LYS A 197 -9.67 -12.77 3.75
CA LYS A 197 -8.74 -13.15 2.68
C LYS A 197 -9.42 -13.24 1.31
N LYS A 198 -10.57 -13.92 1.23
CA LYS A 198 -11.31 -14.09 -0.02
C LYS A 198 -11.81 -12.74 -0.55
N VAL A 199 -12.42 -11.91 0.31
CA VAL A 199 -12.86 -10.56 -0.08
C VAL A 199 -11.69 -9.75 -0.61
N PHE A 200 -10.55 -9.77 0.09
CA PHE A 200 -9.35 -9.06 -0.34
C PHE A 200 -8.83 -9.57 -1.68
N SER A 201 -8.79 -10.90 -1.90
CA SER A 201 -8.33 -11.48 -3.17
C SER A 201 -9.24 -11.12 -4.34
N VAL A 202 -10.57 -11.11 -4.14
CA VAL A 202 -11.53 -10.67 -5.16
C VAL A 202 -11.34 -9.19 -5.50
N MET A 203 -11.16 -8.34 -4.49
CA MET A 203 -10.86 -6.92 -4.72
C MET A 203 -9.57 -6.72 -5.52
N LEU A 204 -8.50 -7.46 -5.18
CA LEU A 204 -7.25 -7.40 -5.94
C LEU A 204 -7.44 -7.84 -7.39
N MET A 205 -8.22 -8.90 -7.63
CA MET A 205 -8.51 -9.38 -8.99
C MET A 205 -9.28 -8.33 -9.80
N LEU A 206 -10.28 -7.67 -9.20
CA LEU A 206 -11.01 -6.58 -9.86
C LEU A 206 -10.08 -5.42 -10.22
N VAL A 207 -9.16 -5.05 -9.33
CA VAL A 207 -8.16 -4.02 -9.61
C VAL A 207 -7.24 -4.45 -10.75
N ALA A 208 -6.77 -5.70 -10.76
CA ALA A 208 -5.91 -6.23 -11.82
C ALA A 208 -6.60 -6.16 -13.19
N VAL A 209 -7.85 -6.63 -13.29
CA VAL A 209 -8.65 -6.58 -14.52
C VAL A 209 -8.83 -5.14 -14.99
N ARG A 210 -9.18 -4.23 -14.09
CA ARG A 210 -9.38 -2.81 -14.41
C ARG A 210 -8.10 -2.11 -14.90
N MET A 211 -6.93 -2.60 -14.51
CA MET A 211 -5.64 -2.03 -14.95
C MET A 211 -5.23 -2.50 -16.36
N VAL A 212 -5.71 -3.66 -16.79
CA VAL A 212 -5.39 -4.22 -18.11
C VAL A 212 -6.36 -3.72 -19.19
N LEU A 213 -7.64 -3.53 -18.82
CA LEU A 213 -8.66 -2.90 -19.69
C LEU A 213 -8.47 -1.39 -19.74
#